data_43a6f4ea70922e9e1c855c84c5fbe1d0
#
_entry.id   43a6f4ea70922e9e1c855c84c5fbe1d0
#
_cell.length_a   1.000
_cell.length_b   1.000
_cell.length_c   1.000
_cell.angle_alpha   90.00
_cell.angle_beta   90.00
_cell.angle_gamma   90.00
#
_symmetry.space_group_name_H-M   'P 1'
#
loop_
_entity.id
_entity.type
_entity.pdbx_description
1 polymer ?
#
loop_
_entity_poly.entity_id
_entity_poly.type
_entity_poly.pdbx_seq_one_letter_code
_entity_poly.pdbx_strand_id
1 'polypeptide(L)'
;PGDKVIVSGFIGDHGIALASIREGIEFETTIESDVAPIWDVIETALKVGGVHAAKDPTRGGLSMALNEMASKSGLSIWIREKDIPIREEVKAASEMLGLNPLEVTCEGVAVLVVDSSLAEEVLEAIRKTKHGAHASIIGEVKKEPARKVLLETVVGGRKLLEPPLGEPTPRVC
;
A
#
# COMPACT_ATOMS: atom_id res chain seq x y z
N PRO A 1 10.46 10.99 -12.13
CA PRO A 1 9.87 12.00 -11.24
C PRO A 1 8.60 12.59 -11.85
N GLY A 2 7.59 12.84 -11.01
CA GLY A 2 6.26 13.26 -11.42
C GLY A 2 5.25 12.15 -11.51
N ASP A 3 5.68 10.90 -11.66
CA ASP A 3 4.80 9.75 -11.69
C ASP A 3 3.95 9.67 -10.43
N LYS A 4 2.75 9.14 -10.55
CA LYS A 4 1.84 8.93 -9.41
C LYS A 4 1.97 7.53 -8.85
N VAL A 5 1.78 7.42 -7.55
CA VAL A 5 1.77 6.14 -6.84
C VAL A 5 0.33 5.77 -6.53
N ILE A 6 -0.10 4.61 -7.00
CA ILE A 6 -1.45 4.07 -6.83
C ILE A 6 -1.36 2.80 -5.99
N VAL A 7 -2.27 2.63 -5.03
CA VAL A 7 -2.55 1.34 -4.40
C VAL A 7 -3.91 0.83 -4.90
N SER A 8 -4.03 -0.46 -5.15
CA SER A 8 -5.25 -1.02 -5.76
C SER A 8 -6.39 -1.28 -4.76
N GLY A 9 -6.11 -1.31 -3.46
CA GLY A 9 -7.09 -1.67 -2.45
C GLY A 9 -6.71 -1.23 -1.05
N PHE A 10 -7.46 -1.68 -0.06
CA PHE A 10 -7.20 -1.39 1.34
C PHE A 10 -5.88 -1.99 1.82
N ILE A 11 -5.18 -1.23 2.69
CA ILE A 11 -3.89 -1.62 3.24
C ILE A 11 -4.07 -2.20 4.64
N GLY A 12 -3.39 -3.33 4.92
CA GLY A 12 -3.27 -3.92 6.25
C GLY A 12 -4.32 -4.98 6.59
N ASP A 13 -5.33 -5.20 5.76
CA ASP A 13 -6.43 -6.15 6.04
C ASP A 13 -5.89 -7.55 6.37
N HIS A 14 -5.06 -8.15 5.51
CA HIS A 14 -4.53 -9.50 5.73
C HIS A 14 -3.69 -9.62 7.01
N GLY A 15 -2.72 -8.71 7.18
CA GLY A 15 -1.79 -8.79 8.31
C GLY A 15 -2.51 -8.63 9.66
N ILE A 16 -3.51 -7.76 9.74
CA ILE A 16 -4.29 -7.57 10.96
C ILE A 16 -5.24 -8.74 11.20
N ALA A 17 -5.91 -9.26 10.16
CA ALA A 17 -6.73 -10.47 10.27
C ALA A 17 -5.90 -11.66 10.79
N LEU A 18 -4.69 -11.84 10.26
CA LEU A 18 -3.79 -12.90 10.68
C LEU A 18 -3.28 -12.71 12.13
N ALA A 19 -2.91 -11.47 12.50
CA ALA A 19 -2.46 -11.14 13.85
C ALA A 19 -3.56 -11.40 14.88
N SER A 20 -4.81 -11.01 14.60
CA SER A 20 -5.93 -11.24 15.50
C SER A 20 -6.15 -12.73 15.79
N ILE A 21 -6.08 -13.57 14.75
CA ILE A 21 -6.25 -15.03 14.90
C ILE A 21 -5.11 -15.61 15.76
N ARG A 22 -3.88 -15.18 15.54
CA ARG A 22 -2.70 -15.71 16.24
C ARG A 22 -2.63 -15.31 17.71
N GLU A 23 -3.03 -14.07 18.01
CA GLU A 23 -3.08 -13.56 19.38
C GLU A 23 -4.36 -14.01 20.12
N GLY A 24 -5.27 -14.70 19.44
CA GLY A 24 -6.55 -15.13 20.02
C GLY A 24 -7.46 -13.96 20.40
N ILE A 25 -7.32 -12.83 19.70
CA ILE A 25 -8.12 -11.62 19.94
C ILE A 25 -9.33 -11.66 19.02
N GLU A 26 -10.53 -11.71 19.61
CA GLU A 26 -11.77 -11.53 18.89
C GLU A 26 -12.16 -10.05 18.85
N PHE A 27 -12.32 -9.51 17.66
CA PHE A 27 -12.86 -8.17 17.46
C PHE A 27 -14.38 -8.27 17.26
N GLU A 28 -15.12 -7.26 17.70
CA GLU A 28 -16.57 -7.18 17.46
C GLU A 28 -16.91 -7.05 15.96
N THR A 29 -15.93 -6.61 15.16
CA THR A 29 -16.04 -6.50 13.70
C THR A 29 -15.23 -7.57 13.02
N THR A 30 -15.75 -8.11 11.92
CA THR A 30 -15.03 -9.08 11.10
C THR A 30 -14.00 -8.37 10.23
N ILE A 31 -12.71 -8.56 10.56
CA ILE A 31 -11.60 -8.17 9.68
C ILE A 31 -11.24 -9.39 8.84
N GLU A 32 -11.47 -9.31 7.54
CA GLU A 32 -11.21 -10.40 6.62
C GLU A 32 -9.87 -10.17 5.88
N SER A 33 -9.21 -11.28 5.54
CA SER A 33 -8.02 -11.25 4.70
C SER A 33 -8.34 -10.73 3.30
N ASP A 34 -7.46 -9.91 2.74
CA ASP A 34 -7.54 -9.39 1.37
C ASP A 34 -7.00 -10.38 0.32
N VAL A 35 -6.65 -11.62 0.68
CA VAL A 35 -6.11 -12.62 -0.27
C VAL A 35 -6.97 -12.71 -1.53
N ALA A 36 -6.38 -12.32 -2.65
CA ALA A 36 -7.07 -12.32 -3.95
C ALA A 36 -6.08 -12.38 -5.12
N PRO A 37 -6.47 -12.98 -6.26
CA PRO A 37 -5.71 -12.87 -7.50
C PRO A 37 -5.90 -11.46 -8.07
N ILE A 38 -4.82 -10.66 -8.13
CA ILE A 38 -4.85 -9.26 -8.57
C ILE A 38 -4.54 -9.07 -10.05
N TRP A 39 -4.57 -10.14 -10.84
CA TRP A 39 -4.24 -10.06 -12.26
C TRP A 39 -5.17 -9.13 -13.05
N ASP A 40 -6.44 -9.07 -12.70
CA ASP A 40 -7.42 -8.16 -13.31
C ASP A 40 -7.02 -6.69 -13.17
N VAL A 41 -6.46 -6.30 -12.02
CA VAL A 41 -5.93 -4.95 -11.76
C VAL A 41 -4.70 -4.69 -12.65
N ILE A 42 -3.73 -5.61 -12.61
CA ILE A 42 -2.46 -5.45 -13.33
C ILE A 42 -2.70 -5.42 -14.85
N GLU A 43 -3.46 -6.38 -15.38
CA GLU A 43 -3.78 -6.44 -16.80
C GLU A 43 -4.49 -5.17 -17.28
N THR A 44 -5.44 -4.67 -16.48
CA THR A 44 -6.19 -3.45 -16.82
C THR A 44 -5.28 -2.23 -16.81
N ALA A 45 -4.41 -2.07 -15.81
CA ALA A 45 -3.45 -0.98 -15.76
C ALA A 45 -2.49 -1.00 -16.96
N LEU A 46 -1.99 -2.19 -17.32
CA LEU A 46 -1.09 -2.37 -18.48
C LEU A 46 -1.79 -2.07 -19.82
N LYS A 47 -3.08 -2.35 -19.95
CA LYS A 47 -3.87 -2.02 -21.16
C LYS A 47 -4.03 -0.52 -21.36
N VAL A 48 -4.18 0.25 -20.31
CA VAL A 48 -4.19 1.73 -20.37
C VAL A 48 -2.80 2.24 -20.71
N GLY A 49 -1.77 1.68 -20.08
CA GLY A 49 -0.37 2.05 -20.29
C GLY A 49 0.20 2.95 -19.23
N GLY A 50 1.43 3.43 -19.43
CA GLY A 50 2.11 4.34 -18.51
C GLY A 50 2.54 3.71 -17.18
N VAL A 51 2.44 2.40 -17.00
CA VAL A 51 2.91 1.72 -15.79
C VAL A 51 4.43 1.54 -15.88
N HIS A 52 5.16 2.26 -15.02
CA HIS A 52 6.62 2.22 -14.97
C HIS A 52 7.14 1.19 -13.96
N ALA A 53 6.38 0.90 -12.90
CA ALA A 53 6.71 -0.12 -11.92
C ALA A 53 5.45 -0.65 -11.23
N ALA A 54 5.52 -1.91 -10.82
CA ALA A 54 4.48 -2.54 -10.02
C ALA A 54 5.13 -3.46 -8.97
N LYS A 55 4.51 -3.56 -7.80
CA LYS A 55 4.95 -4.43 -6.71
C LYS A 55 3.78 -4.80 -5.80
N ASP A 56 3.80 -6.02 -5.29
CA ASP A 56 2.94 -6.47 -4.20
C ASP A 56 3.51 -5.99 -2.84
N PRO A 57 2.68 -5.48 -1.92
CA PRO A 57 3.09 -5.11 -0.58
C PRO A 57 2.96 -6.28 0.40
N THR A 58 3.45 -7.47 0.04
CA THR A 58 3.34 -8.69 0.83
C THR A 58 4.28 -8.62 2.03
N ARG A 59 5.56 -8.77 1.85
CA ARG A 59 6.52 -8.76 2.95
C ARG A 59 6.81 -7.33 3.42
N GLY A 60 6.57 -7.03 4.71
CA GLY A 60 6.79 -5.71 5.29
C GLY A 60 5.85 -4.62 4.78
N GLY A 61 4.74 -5.04 4.14
CA GLY A 61 3.63 -4.19 3.73
C GLY A 61 4.00 -3.08 2.74
N LEU A 62 3.18 -2.06 2.74
CA LEU A 62 3.34 -0.88 1.89
C LEU A 62 4.68 -0.16 2.15
N SER A 63 5.10 -0.09 3.41
CA SER A 63 6.37 0.56 3.78
C SER A 63 7.55 -0.10 3.09
N MET A 64 7.70 -1.42 3.16
CA MET A 64 8.77 -2.15 2.51
C MET A 64 8.70 -2.01 0.99
N ALA A 65 7.52 -2.20 0.40
CA ALA A 65 7.33 -2.11 -1.05
C ALA A 65 7.80 -0.75 -1.60
N LEU A 66 7.38 0.36 -0.99
CA LEU A 66 7.78 1.70 -1.42
C LEU A 66 9.27 1.96 -1.22
N ASN A 67 9.87 1.51 -0.11
CA ASN A 67 11.30 1.68 0.13
C ASN A 67 12.16 0.90 -0.87
N GLU A 68 11.75 -0.31 -1.24
CA GLU A 68 12.42 -1.07 -2.30
C GLU A 68 12.32 -0.37 -3.66
N MET A 69 11.14 0.16 -4.01
CA MET A 69 10.95 0.91 -5.26
C MET A 69 11.81 2.19 -5.27
N ALA A 70 11.84 2.95 -4.19
CA ALA A 70 12.66 4.15 -4.05
C ALA A 70 14.16 3.82 -4.13
N SER A 71 14.60 2.76 -3.44
CA SER A 71 15.99 2.32 -3.45
C SER A 71 16.46 1.87 -4.84
N LYS A 72 15.65 1.06 -5.54
CA LYS A 72 15.96 0.54 -6.88
C LYS A 72 15.96 1.62 -7.94
N SER A 73 15.02 2.56 -7.88
CA SER A 73 14.93 3.67 -8.85
C SER A 73 15.95 4.78 -8.60
N GLY A 74 16.48 4.88 -7.38
CA GLY A 74 17.32 6.01 -6.98
C GLY A 74 16.54 7.30 -6.73
N LEU A 75 15.20 7.24 -6.77
CA LEU A 75 14.30 8.38 -6.61
C LEU A 75 13.68 8.41 -5.21
N SER A 76 12.89 9.43 -4.93
CA SER A 76 12.11 9.58 -3.72
C SER A 76 10.64 9.26 -4.00
N ILE A 77 9.94 8.70 -3.03
CA ILE A 77 8.49 8.52 -3.06
C ILE A 77 7.88 9.33 -1.93
N TRP A 78 6.92 10.18 -2.25
CA TRP A 78 6.20 11.00 -1.29
C TRP A 78 4.74 10.57 -1.27
N ILE A 79 4.26 10.12 -0.12
CA ILE A 79 2.89 9.67 0.07
C ILE A 79 2.16 10.53 1.10
N ARG A 80 0.84 10.57 1.02
CA ARG A 80 -0.03 11.31 1.94
C ARG A 80 -0.88 10.32 2.73
N GLU A 81 -0.75 10.35 4.03
CA GLU A 81 -1.44 9.44 4.96
C GLU A 81 -2.96 9.44 4.75
N LYS A 82 -3.55 10.61 4.52
CA LYS A 82 -5.00 10.77 4.31
C LYS A 82 -5.55 10.10 3.05
N ASP A 83 -4.66 9.83 2.06
CA ASP A 83 -5.04 9.25 0.77
C ASP A 83 -4.84 7.73 0.73
N ILE A 84 -4.22 7.16 1.77
CA ILE A 84 -4.00 5.72 1.88
C ILE A 84 -5.30 5.07 2.36
N PRO A 85 -5.90 4.16 1.57
CA PRO A 85 -7.13 3.48 2.00
C PRO A 85 -6.81 2.45 3.08
N ILE A 86 -7.22 2.73 4.31
CA ILE A 86 -7.14 1.84 5.47
C ILE A 86 -8.50 1.84 6.14
N ARG A 87 -9.06 0.65 6.41
CA ARG A 87 -10.34 0.53 7.10
C ARG A 87 -10.23 1.03 8.54
N GLU A 88 -11.29 1.62 9.06
CA GLU A 88 -11.29 2.12 10.45
C GLU A 88 -11.10 0.96 11.45
N GLU A 89 -11.67 -0.22 11.16
CA GLU A 89 -11.51 -1.43 11.96
C GLU A 89 -10.04 -1.88 11.99
N VAL A 90 -9.34 -1.78 10.85
CA VAL A 90 -7.91 -2.12 10.74
C VAL A 90 -7.06 -1.11 11.50
N LYS A 91 -7.40 0.18 11.46
CA LYS A 91 -6.71 1.21 12.26
C LYS A 91 -6.85 0.93 13.75
N ALA A 92 -8.09 0.73 14.22
CA ALA A 92 -8.37 0.45 15.62
C ALA A 92 -7.68 -0.82 16.13
N ALA A 93 -7.74 -1.90 15.35
CA ALA A 93 -7.07 -3.15 15.69
C ALA A 93 -5.55 -3.01 15.69
N SER A 94 -5.00 -2.25 14.75
CA SER A 94 -3.55 -1.96 14.69
C SER A 94 -3.07 -1.22 15.94
N GLU A 95 -3.83 -0.23 16.39
CA GLU A 95 -3.52 0.51 17.63
C GLU A 95 -3.54 -0.42 18.86
N MET A 96 -4.55 -1.29 18.97
CA MET A 96 -4.66 -2.26 20.07
C MET A 96 -3.51 -3.27 20.09
N LEU A 97 -3.06 -3.71 18.91
CA LEU A 97 -1.97 -4.68 18.74
C LEU A 97 -0.57 -4.03 18.77
N GLY A 98 -0.49 -2.69 18.78
CA GLY A 98 0.79 -1.96 18.66
C GLY A 98 1.45 -2.15 17.30
N LEU A 99 0.68 -2.41 16.24
CA LEU A 99 1.16 -2.61 14.87
C LEU A 99 0.95 -1.35 14.03
N ASN A 100 1.85 -1.14 13.05
CA ASN A 100 1.67 -0.11 12.05
C ASN A 100 1.00 -0.73 10.80
N PRO A 101 -0.21 -0.31 10.40
CA PRO A 101 -0.90 -0.90 9.24
C PRO A 101 -0.13 -0.77 7.92
N LEU A 102 0.82 0.18 7.82
CA LEU A 102 1.67 0.33 6.63
C LEU A 102 2.80 -0.72 6.55
N GLU A 103 3.06 -1.43 7.64
CA GLU A 103 4.17 -2.39 7.76
C GLU A 103 3.68 -3.86 7.74
N VAL A 104 2.37 -4.07 7.88
CA VAL A 104 1.80 -5.42 7.86
C VAL A 104 1.47 -5.87 6.45
N THR A 105 1.49 -7.18 6.23
CA THR A 105 1.34 -7.79 4.91
C THR A 105 -0.04 -7.55 4.29
N CYS A 106 -0.07 -7.39 2.96
CA CYS A 106 -1.26 -7.42 2.12
C CYS A 106 -1.06 -8.51 1.05
N GLU A 107 -2.07 -9.34 0.80
CA GLU A 107 -2.00 -10.48 -0.11
C GLU A 107 -2.86 -10.31 -1.38
N GLY A 108 -3.67 -9.25 -1.44
CA GLY A 108 -4.57 -8.94 -2.54
C GLY A 108 -4.45 -7.51 -3.06
N VAL A 109 -3.30 -6.85 -2.85
CA VAL A 109 -3.08 -5.45 -3.23
C VAL A 109 -1.86 -5.32 -4.15
N ALA A 110 -1.94 -4.41 -5.11
CA ALA A 110 -0.82 -3.95 -5.92
C ALA A 110 -0.48 -2.49 -5.62
N VAL A 111 0.82 -2.18 -5.62
CA VAL A 111 1.36 -0.82 -5.67
C VAL A 111 1.86 -0.56 -7.09
N LEU A 112 1.37 0.48 -7.72
CA LEU A 112 1.71 0.85 -9.10
C LEU A 112 2.36 2.24 -9.12
N VAL A 113 3.37 2.43 -9.94
CA VAL A 113 3.93 3.75 -10.29
C VAL A 113 3.59 3.99 -11.75
N VAL A 114 2.86 5.08 -12.00
CA VAL A 114 2.24 5.36 -13.29
C VAL A 114 2.58 6.77 -13.73
N ASP A 115 2.82 6.94 -15.03
CA ASP A 115 2.98 8.26 -15.65
C ASP A 115 1.87 9.21 -15.24
N SER A 116 2.24 10.44 -14.85
CA SER A 116 1.29 11.42 -14.33
C SER A 116 0.17 11.76 -15.31
N SER A 117 0.44 11.69 -16.61
CA SER A 117 -0.56 12.00 -17.66
C SER A 117 -1.64 10.92 -17.82
N LEU A 118 -1.35 9.68 -17.41
CA LEU A 118 -2.25 8.53 -17.52
C LEU A 118 -2.78 8.05 -16.15
N ALA A 119 -2.30 8.63 -15.04
CA ALA A 119 -2.59 8.13 -13.70
C ALA A 119 -4.08 8.11 -13.35
N GLU A 120 -4.83 9.15 -13.72
CA GLU A 120 -6.28 9.20 -13.48
C GLU A 120 -7.02 8.19 -14.36
N GLU A 121 -6.62 8.01 -15.61
CA GLU A 121 -7.22 7.02 -16.52
C GLU A 121 -6.97 5.59 -16.01
N VAL A 122 -5.74 5.31 -15.58
CA VAL A 122 -5.39 4.02 -14.94
C VAL A 122 -6.22 3.81 -13.68
N LEU A 123 -6.31 4.81 -12.79
CA LEU A 123 -7.09 4.73 -11.56
C LEU A 123 -8.57 4.39 -11.85
N GLU A 124 -9.19 5.12 -12.78
CA GLU A 124 -10.59 4.90 -13.15
C GLU A 124 -10.80 3.52 -13.82
N ALA A 125 -9.83 3.05 -14.59
CA ALA A 125 -9.90 1.74 -15.22
C ALA A 125 -9.80 0.60 -14.18
N ILE A 126 -8.83 0.67 -13.26
CA ILE A 126 -8.66 -0.36 -12.24
C ILE A 126 -9.80 -0.37 -11.21
N ARG A 127 -10.41 0.77 -10.91
CA ARG A 127 -11.59 0.85 -10.03
C ARG A 127 -12.81 0.08 -10.56
N LYS A 128 -12.88 -0.18 -11.85
CA LYS A 128 -13.94 -0.98 -12.47
C LYS A 128 -13.68 -2.49 -12.38
N THR A 129 -12.49 -2.90 -11.96
CA THR A 129 -12.17 -4.30 -11.73
C THR A 129 -12.69 -4.76 -10.38
N LYS A 130 -12.82 -6.08 -10.21
CA LYS A 130 -13.28 -6.67 -8.95
C LYS A 130 -12.36 -6.32 -7.77
N HIS A 131 -11.04 -6.36 -7.99
CA HIS A 131 -10.04 -6.20 -6.92
C HIS A 131 -9.43 -4.80 -6.85
N GLY A 132 -9.88 -3.86 -7.70
CA GLY A 132 -9.39 -2.49 -7.74
C GLY A 132 -10.40 -1.43 -7.28
N ALA A 133 -11.60 -1.82 -6.81
CA ALA A 133 -12.69 -0.90 -6.50
C ALA A 133 -12.32 0.23 -5.49
N HIS A 134 -11.37 -0.04 -4.62
CA HIS A 134 -10.90 0.90 -3.60
C HIS A 134 -9.52 1.49 -3.90
N ALA A 135 -9.11 1.46 -5.17
CA ALA A 135 -7.85 2.03 -5.59
C ALA A 135 -7.77 3.53 -5.32
N SER A 136 -6.58 3.99 -4.94
CA SER A 136 -6.31 5.40 -4.62
C SER A 136 -4.93 5.83 -5.09
N ILE A 137 -4.82 7.09 -5.55
CA ILE A 137 -3.53 7.75 -5.74
C ILE A 137 -3.05 8.25 -4.39
N ILE A 138 -2.05 7.62 -3.84
CA ILE A 138 -1.54 7.91 -2.50
C ILE A 138 -0.36 8.89 -2.48
N GLY A 139 0.25 9.16 -3.63
CA GLY A 139 1.45 10.01 -3.67
C GLY A 139 2.06 10.18 -5.05
N GLU A 140 3.32 10.60 -5.04
CA GLU A 140 4.08 10.89 -6.25
C GLU A 140 5.58 10.61 -6.08
N VAL A 141 6.25 10.39 -7.21
CA VAL A 141 7.70 10.20 -7.29
C VAL A 141 8.40 11.54 -7.47
N LYS A 142 9.42 11.80 -6.65
CA LYS A 142 10.24 13.01 -6.68
C LYS A 142 11.73 12.69 -6.85
N LYS A 143 12.54 13.71 -7.13
CA LYS A 143 14.00 13.54 -7.22
C LYS A 143 14.64 13.41 -5.85
N GLU A 144 14.22 14.25 -4.89
CA GLU A 144 14.85 14.38 -3.58
C GLU A 144 13.85 14.23 -2.43
N PRO A 145 14.32 13.76 -1.29
CA PRO A 145 15.65 13.18 -1.02
C PRO A 145 15.78 11.79 -1.65
N ALA A 146 16.85 11.55 -2.38
CA ALA A 146 17.05 10.31 -3.15
C ALA A 146 16.94 9.05 -2.29
N ARG A 147 16.28 8.01 -2.83
CA ARG A 147 16.13 6.68 -2.19
C ARG A 147 15.41 6.71 -0.84
N LYS A 148 14.53 7.67 -0.64
CA LYS A 148 13.76 7.82 0.60
C LYS A 148 12.27 7.82 0.31
N VAL A 149 11.51 7.35 1.30
CA VAL A 149 10.06 7.46 1.31
C VAL A 149 9.66 8.46 2.38
N LEU A 150 8.87 9.46 2.00
CA LEU A 150 8.32 10.45 2.93
C LEU A 150 6.82 10.28 3.05
N LEU A 151 6.35 10.30 4.28
CA LEU A 151 4.93 10.30 4.63
C LEU A 151 4.55 11.69 5.14
N GLU A 152 3.62 12.33 4.44
CA GLU A 152 2.92 13.52 4.93
C GLU A 152 1.75 13.06 5.80
N THR A 153 1.80 13.44 7.07
CA THR A 153 0.79 13.03 8.06
C THR A 153 -0.49 13.85 7.94
N VAL A 154 -1.60 13.34 8.47
CA VAL A 154 -2.90 14.04 8.47
C VAL A 154 -2.86 15.42 9.14
N VAL A 155 -1.92 15.65 10.05
CA VAL A 155 -1.71 16.94 10.72
C VAL A 155 -0.72 17.85 9.98
N GLY A 156 -0.29 17.49 8.77
CA GLY A 156 0.61 18.28 7.92
C GLY A 156 2.10 18.14 8.25
N GLY A 157 2.47 17.27 9.20
CA GLY A 157 3.86 16.91 9.46
C GLY A 157 4.43 16.00 8.37
N ARG A 158 5.77 15.93 8.28
CA ARG A 158 6.47 15.01 7.36
C ARG A 158 7.44 14.17 8.15
N LYS A 159 7.42 12.87 7.88
CA LYS A 159 8.36 11.91 8.47
C LYS A 159 8.91 10.96 7.41
N LEU A 160 10.10 10.43 7.64
CA LEU A 160 10.59 9.30 6.85
C LEU A 160 9.73 8.07 7.16
N LEU A 161 9.30 7.37 6.13
CA LEU A 161 8.74 6.04 6.26
C LEU A 161 9.88 5.06 6.00
N GLU A 162 10.43 4.52 7.06
CA GLU A 162 11.52 3.53 6.98
C GLU A 162 10.94 2.12 6.79
N PRO A 163 11.71 1.19 6.18
CA PRO A 163 11.30 -0.20 6.14
C PRO A 163 11.20 -0.75 7.57
N PRO A 164 10.25 -1.66 7.87
CA PRO A 164 10.11 -2.22 9.19
C PRO A 164 11.39 -2.95 9.64
N LEU A 165 11.71 -2.82 10.92
CA LEU A 165 12.79 -3.58 11.55
C LEU A 165 12.27 -4.99 11.89
N GLY A 166 12.56 -5.95 11.03
CA GLY A 166 12.05 -7.32 11.16
C GLY A 166 10.75 -7.55 10.40
N GLU A 167 10.08 -8.64 10.71
CA GLU A 167 8.76 -8.97 10.17
C GLU A 167 7.71 -8.73 11.27
N PRO A 168 6.96 -7.63 11.24
CA PRO A 168 5.95 -7.31 12.26
C PRO A 168 4.81 -8.35 12.30
N THR A 169 4.55 -9.00 11.15
CA THR A 169 3.66 -10.17 11.09
C THR A 169 4.50 -11.41 10.78
N PRO A 170 4.35 -12.52 11.53
CA PRO A 170 5.08 -13.75 11.26
C PRO A 170 4.81 -14.26 9.85
N ARG A 171 5.79 -14.97 9.28
CA ARG A 171 5.69 -15.55 7.92
C ARG A 171 4.40 -16.34 7.73
N VAL A 172 3.77 -16.12 6.61
CA VAL A 172 2.52 -16.80 6.23
C VAL A 172 2.81 -18.19 5.66
N CYS A 173 4.04 -18.44 5.21
CA CYS A 173 4.52 -19.72 4.67
C CYS A 173 5.91 -20.06 5.24
#